data_053f577ce47f1c4d4fe0e0c3f13c8af1
#
_entry.id   053f577ce47f1c4d4fe0e0c3f13c8af1
#
_cell.length_a   1.000
_cell.length_b   1.000
_cell.length_c   1.000
_cell.angle_alpha   90.00
_cell.angle_beta   90.00
_cell.angle_gamma   90.00
#
_symmetry.space_group_name_H-M   'P 1'
#
loop_
_entity.id
_entity.type
_entity.pdbx_description
1 polymer ?
#
loop_
_entity_poly.entity_id
_entity_poly.type
_entity_poly.pdbx_seq_one_letter_code
_entity_poly.pdbx_strand_id
1 'polypeptide(L)'
;VVNDLESKDRDIAMVFQSYALYPHMTVRDNMAFSLKLRKADAKTTGDRVANAARILNLDPLLERYPRELSGGQRQRVAMGRAIVRDPKVFLFDEPLSNLDAKLRVAMRAEIKALHQRLKTTTVYVTHDQIEAMTMADRIVVMHDGIVEQIGTPLELFDHPGNLFVAQFIGSPSMNV
;
A
#
# COMPACT_ATOMS: atom_id res chain seq x y z
N VAL A 1 -3.55 15.39 16.48
CA VAL A 1 -2.15 15.04 16.79
C VAL A 1 -2.15 13.63 17.38
N VAL A 2 -1.25 12.76 16.92
CA VAL A 2 -1.22 11.33 17.32
C VAL A 2 0.14 10.93 17.90
N ASN A 3 0.99 11.90 18.22
CA ASN A 3 2.37 11.65 18.65
C ASN A 3 2.42 10.82 19.94
N ASP A 4 1.51 11.11 20.88
CA ASP A 4 1.46 10.48 22.20
C ASP A 4 0.62 9.18 22.22
N LEU A 5 0.03 8.81 21.07
CA LEU A 5 -0.75 7.59 20.96
C LEU A 5 0.18 6.40 20.63
N GLU A 6 -0.09 5.24 21.22
CA GLU A 6 0.56 3.99 20.81
C GLU A 6 0.16 3.66 19.37
N SER A 7 1.03 2.98 18.62
CA SER A 7 0.80 2.67 17.19
C SER A 7 -0.51 1.92 16.94
N LYS A 8 -0.94 1.04 17.87
CA LYS A 8 -2.18 0.30 17.80
C LYS A 8 -3.44 1.18 17.84
N ASP A 9 -3.35 2.37 18.47
CA ASP A 9 -4.46 3.30 18.73
C ASP A 9 -4.54 4.43 17.71
N ARG A 10 -3.55 4.53 16.79
CA ARG A 10 -3.45 5.58 15.76
C ARG A 10 -4.32 5.24 14.58
N ASP A 11 -5.37 4.72 14.52
CA ASP A 11 -6.28 4.49 13.38
C ASP A 11 -5.60 4.50 11.98
N ILE A 12 -4.47 3.79 11.90
CA ILE A 12 -3.65 3.60 10.71
C ILE A 12 -3.62 2.11 10.34
N ALA A 13 -3.47 1.80 9.07
CA ALA A 13 -3.21 0.43 8.60
C ALA A 13 -1.96 0.42 7.72
N MET A 14 -1.09 -0.57 7.92
CA MET A 14 0.16 -0.70 7.19
C MET A 14 0.18 -1.98 6.36
N VAL A 15 0.67 -1.85 5.13
CA VAL A 15 0.98 -2.94 4.21
C VAL A 15 2.48 -2.99 4.07
N PHE A 16 3.08 -4.08 4.55
CA PHE A 16 4.53 -4.27 4.56
C PHE A 16 5.03 -4.88 3.24
N GLN A 17 6.28 -4.64 2.91
CA GLN A 17 6.99 -5.23 1.78
C GLN A 17 6.91 -6.77 1.75
N SER A 18 7.00 -7.43 2.92
CA SER A 18 6.92 -8.88 3.06
C SER A 18 5.50 -9.44 3.11
N TYR A 19 4.47 -8.58 2.91
CA TYR A 19 3.04 -8.88 3.08
C TYR A 19 2.63 -9.24 4.51
N ALA A 20 3.51 -9.73 5.36
CA ALA A 20 3.31 -10.11 6.76
C ALA A 20 2.05 -10.99 7.00
N LEU A 21 1.77 -11.93 6.08
CA LEU A 21 0.64 -12.85 6.21
C LEU A 21 0.94 -13.95 7.23
N TYR A 22 -0.07 -14.33 8.00
CA TYR A 22 -0.01 -15.48 8.90
C TYR A 22 -0.12 -16.78 8.10
N PRO A 23 0.94 -17.61 8.00
CA PRO A 23 0.97 -18.74 7.06
C PRO A 23 0.03 -19.88 7.46
N HIS A 24 -0.34 -19.98 8.72
CA HIS A 24 -1.23 -20.98 9.31
C HIS A 24 -2.71 -20.57 9.27
N MET A 25 -3.03 -19.39 8.78
CA MET A 25 -4.40 -18.88 8.65
C MET A 25 -4.83 -18.86 7.19
N THR A 26 -6.12 -19.09 6.94
CA THR A 26 -6.72 -18.88 5.62
C THR A 26 -6.69 -17.39 5.23
N VAL A 27 -7.00 -17.08 3.97
CA VAL A 27 -7.19 -15.68 3.51
C VAL A 27 -8.26 -14.99 4.34
N ARG A 28 -9.39 -15.62 4.56
CA ARG A 28 -10.49 -15.12 5.41
C ARG A 28 -10.01 -14.77 6.81
N ASP A 29 -9.29 -15.69 7.46
CA ASP A 29 -8.80 -15.48 8.81
C ASP A 29 -7.71 -14.42 8.89
N ASN A 30 -6.81 -14.36 7.91
CA ASN A 30 -5.84 -13.28 7.78
C ASN A 30 -6.52 -11.92 7.74
N MET A 31 -7.57 -11.76 6.92
CA MET A 31 -8.31 -10.50 6.81
C MET A 31 -9.09 -10.18 8.09
N ALA A 32 -9.73 -11.17 8.70
CA ALA A 32 -10.53 -11.00 9.92
C ALA A 32 -9.70 -10.74 11.18
N PHE A 33 -8.41 -11.06 11.19
CA PHE A 33 -7.58 -11.13 12.39
C PHE A 33 -7.62 -9.85 13.23
N SER A 34 -7.44 -8.69 12.63
CA SER A 34 -7.44 -7.41 13.34
C SER A 34 -8.79 -7.06 13.95
N LEU A 35 -9.90 -7.47 13.32
CA LEU A 35 -11.25 -7.27 13.83
C LEU A 35 -11.53 -8.20 15.02
N LYS A 36 -11.09 -9.47 14.93
CA LYS A 36 -11.17 -10.42 16.03
C LYS A 36 -10.41 -9.92 17.28
N LEU A 37 -9.21 -9.38 17.11
CA LEU A 37 -8.43 -8.77 18.21
C LEU A 37 -9.16 -7.58 18.87
N ARG A 38 -9.88 -6.78 18.08
CA ARG A 38 -10.70 -5.67 18.57
C ARG A 38 -12.06 -6.11 19.11
N LYS A 39 -12.31 -7.42 19.20
CA LYS A 39 -13.57 -8.02 19.68
C LYS A 39 -14.80 -7.53 18.90
N ALA A 40 -14.64 -7.24 17.60
CA ALA A 40 -15.77 -6.94 16.73
C ALA A 40 -16.70 -8.15 16.65
N ASP A 41 -18.00 -7.92 16.56
CA ASP A 41 -18.97 -9.01 16.45
C ASP A 41 -18.81 -9.79 15.14
N ALA A 42 -19.34 -11.01 15.12
CA ALA A 42 -19.17 -11.95 14.01
C ALA A 42 -19.80 -11.41 12.70
N LYS A 43 -20.95 -10.74 12.81
CA LYS A 43 -21.66 -10.17 11.65
C LYS A 43 -20.84 -9.05 11.01
N THR A 44 -20.44 -8.05 11.80
CA THR A 44 -19.58 -6.94 11.33
C THR A 44 -18.29 -7.46 10.72
N THR A 45 -17.65 -8.46 11.35
CA THR A 45 -16.43 -9.09 10.83
C THR A 45 -16.69 -9.75 9.48
N GLY A 46 -17.75 -10.53 9.36
CA GLY A 46 -18.14 -11.20 8.10
C GLY A 46 -18.42 -10.20 6.98
N ASP A 47 -19.21 -9.18 7.27
CA ASP A 47 -19.61 -8.16 6.28
C ASP A 47 -18.39 -7.37 5.77
N ARG A 48 -17.49 -6.96 6.66
CA ARG A 48 -16.26 -6.23 6.29
C ARG A 48 -15.29 -7.09 5.47
N VAL A 49 -15.11 -8.36 5.86
CA VAL A 49 -14.26 -9.31 5.10
C VAL A 49 -14.85 -9.55 3.71
N ALA A 50 -16.16 -9.80 3.60
CA ALA A 50 -16.83 -10.02 2.33
C ALA A 50 -16.72 -8.79 1.42
N ASN A 51 -16.92 -7.59 1.96
CA ASN A 51 -16.78 -6.34 1.20
C ASN A 51 -15.33 -6.17 0.68
N ALA A 52 -14.32 -6.33 1.53
CA ALA A 52 -12.92 -6.20 1.14
C ALA A 52 -12.52 -7.30 0.12
N ALA A 53 -13.00 -8.53 0.28
CA ALA A 53 -12.77 -9.62 -0.65
C ALA A 53 -13.32 -9.30 -2.04
N ARG A 54 -14.53 -8.77 -2.12
CA ARG A 54 -15.15 -8.34 -3.39
C ARG A 54 -14.37 -7.21 -4.06
N ILE A 55 -13.93 -6.20 -3.29
CA ILE A 55 -13.14 -5.08 -3.81
C ILE A 55 -11.84 -5.57 -4.45
N LEU A 56 -11.23 -6.61 -3.89
CA LEU A 56 -9.91 -7.13 -4.27
C LEU A 56 -9.97 -8.41 -5.12
N ASN A 57 -11.18 -8.85 -5.52
CA ASN A 57 -11.39 -10.11 -6.26
C ASN A 57 -10.77 -11.33 -5.54
N LEU A 58 -10.96 -11.42 -4.23
CA LEU A 58 -10.46 -12.50 -3.37
C LEU A 58 -11.52 -13.53 -2.99
N ASP A 59 -12.80 -13.34 -3.38
CA ASP A 59 -13.91 -14.23 -3.01
C ASP A 59 -13.60 -15.71 -3.24
N PRO A 60 -13.07 -16.15 -4.42
CA PRO A 60 -12.78 -17.56 -4.69
C PRO A 60 -11.55 -18.10 -3.92
N LEU A 61 -10.82 -17.21 -3.22
CA LEU A 61 -9.57 -17.54 -2.53
C LEU A 61 -9.69 -17.53 -1.01
N LEU A 62 -10.86 -17.19 -0.46
CA LEU A 62 -11.05 -16.95 0.97
C LEU A 62 -10.66 -18.13 1.85
N GLU A 63 -10.83 -19.36 1.37
CA GLU A 63 -10.52 -20.59 2.12
C GLU A 63 -9.09 -21.12 1.86
N ARG A 64 -8.31 -20.45 0.99
CA ARG A 64 -6.92 -20.84 0.71
C ARG A 64 -5.96 -20.32 1.77
N TYR A 65 -4.81 -20.99 1.87
CA TYR A 65 -3.68 -20.54 2.69
C TYR A 65 -2.68 -19.72 1.88
N PRO A 66 -1.85 -18.87 2.51
CA PRO A 66 -0.87 -18.03 1.80
C PRO A 66 0.07 -18.80 0.87
N ARG A 67 0.45 -20.03 1.22
CA ARG A 67 1.31 -20.90 0.39
C ARG A 67 0.69 -21.30 -0.95
N GLU A 68 -0.63 -21.23 -1.07
CA GLU A 68 -1.40 -21.60 -2.26
C GLU A 68 -1.67 -20.41 -3.18
N LEU A 69 -1.11 -19.24 -2.86
CA LEU A 69 -1.36 -17.98 -3.54
C LEU A 69 -0.13 -17.53 -4.34
N SER A 70 -0.37 -16.87 -5.48
CA SER A 70 0.66 -16.13 -6.21
C SER A 70 1.13 -14.88 -5.42
N GLY A 71 2.25 -14.25 -5.83
CA GLY A 71 2.75 -13.02 -5.22
C GLY A 71 1.69 -11.91 -5.20
N GLY A 72 1.05 -11.63 -6.33
CA GLY A 72 -0.01 -10.61 -6.41
C GLY A 72 -1.26 -10.96 -5.60
N GLN A 73 -1.61 -12.25 -5.48
CA GLN A 73 -2.71 -12.66 -4.62
C GLN A 73 -2.37 -12.43 -3.14
N ARG A 74 -1.15 -12.78 -2.71
CA ARG A 74 -0.68 -12.49 -1.34
C ARG A 74 -0.72 -11.00 -1.04
N GLN A 75 -0.31 -10.18 -1.99
CA GLN A 75 -0.37 -8.72 -1.84
C GLN A 75 -1.80 -8.22 -1.67
N ARG A 76 -2.74 -8.68 -2.49
CA ARG A 76 -4.17 -8.33 -2.34
C ARG A 76 -4.69 -8.74 -0.96
N VAL A 77 -4.28 -9.90 -0.43
CA VAL A 77 -4.65 -10.31 0.93
C VAL A 77 -4.09 -9.35 1.98
N ALA A 78 -2.83 -8.90 1.84
CA ALA A 78 -2.23 -7.90 2.73
C ALA A 78 -3.00 -6.57 2.69
N MET A 79 -3.40 -6.13 1.49
CA MET A 79 -4.26 -4.96 1.31
C MET A 79 -5.64 -5.17 1.96
N GLY A 80 -6.24 -6.37 1.81
CA GLY A 80 -7.51 -6.74 2.43
C GLY A 80 -7.46 -6.63 3.96
N ARG A 81 -6.36 -7.08 4.58
CA ARG A 81 -6.14 -6.92 6.02
C ARG A 81 -6.13 -5.46 6.47
N ALA A 82 -5.65 -4.57 5.63
CA ALA A 82 -5.65 -3.13 5.90
C ALA A 82 -7.05 -2.52 5.71
N ILE A 83 -7.73 -2.86 4.61
CA ILE A 83 -9.06 -2.31 4.25
C ILE A 83 -10.14 -2.67 5.26
N VAL A 84 -10.17 -3.90 5.79
CA VAL A 84 -11.19 -4.32 6.77
C VAL A 84 -11.18 -3.50 8.05
N ARG A 85 -10.07 -2.81 8.34
CA ARG A 85 -9.95 -1.92 9.50
C ARG A 85 -10.64 -0.59 9.30
N ASP A 86 -10.89 -0.20 8.04
CA ASP A 86 -11.43 1.11 7.66
C ASP A 86 -10.62 2.27 8.29
N PRO A 87 -9.31 2.34 8.02
CA PRO A 87 -8.42 3.28 8.69
C PRO A 87 -8.54 4.69 8.11
N LYS A 88 -8.12 5.70 8.89
CA LYS A 88 -8.00 7.08 8.39
C LYS A 88 -6.80 7.31 7.48
N VAL A 89 -5.75 6.49 7.61
CA VAL A 89 -4.54 6.58 6.79
C VAL A 89 -4.03 5.18 6.46
N PHE A 90 -3.72 4.95 5.19
CA PHE A 90 -2.95 3.79 4.74
C PHE A 90 -1.46 4.11 4.66
N LEU A 91 -0.64 3.19 5.12
CA LEU A 91 0.81 3.22 4.97
C LEU A 91 1.24 2.03 4.11
N PHE A 92 1.88 2.29 2.97
CA PHE A 92 2.45 1.27 2.10
C PHE A 92 3.97 1.38 2.14
N ASP A 93 4.64 0.31 2.56
CA ASP A 93 6.10 0.22 2.64
C ASP A 93 6.60 -0.68 1.51
N GLU A 94 7.01 -0.07 0.40
CA GLU A 94 7.48 -0.73 -0.83
C GLU A 94 6.62 -1.94 -1.26
N PRO A 95 5.31 -1.81 -1.40
CA PRO A 95 4.42 -2.97 -1.52
C PRO A 95 4.62 -3.75 -2.82
N LEU A 96 5.27 -3.17 -3.84
CA LEU A 96 5.44 -3.78 -5.16
C LEU A 96 6.86 -4.31 -5.43
N SER A 97 7.81 -4.08 -4.52
CA SER A 97 9.24 -4.41 -4.73
C SER A 97 9.50 -5.91 -4.97
N ASN A 98 8.70 -6.79 -4.36
CA ASN A 98 8.86 -8.26 -4.47
C ASN A 98 8.10 -8.88 -5.66
N LEU A 99 7.61 -8.06 -6.61
CA LEU A 99 6.85 -8.53 -7.77
C LEU A 99 7.69 -8.44 -9.05
N ASP A 100 7.45 -9.37 -9.97
CA ASP A 100 7.99 -9.26 -11.33
C ASP A 100 7.43 -8.03 -12.07
N ALA A 101 8.12 -7.60 -13.14
CA ALA A 101 7.80 -6.36 -13.85
C ALA A 101 6.36 -6.32 -14.39
N LYS A 102 5.87 -7.45 -14.96
CA LYS A 102 4.53 -7.54 -15.53
C LYS A 102 3.45 -7.41 -14.45
N LEU A 103 3.64 -8.11 -13.33
CA LEU A 103 2.71 -8.10 -12.22
C LEU A 103 2.74 -6.74 -11.50
N ARG A 104 3.92 -6.09 -11.41
CA ARG A 104 4.07 -4.75 -10.84
C ARG A 104 3.22 -3.71 -11.60
N VAL A 105 3.23 -3.75 -12.93
CA VAL A 105 2.40 -2.85 -13.76
C VAL A 105 0.91 -3.05 -13.46
N ALA A 106 0.45 -4.30 -13.41
CA ALA A 106 -0.95 -4.60 -13.11
C ALA A 106 -1.33 -4.14 -11.71
N MET A 107 -0.48 -4.40 -10.71
CA MET A 107 -0.75 -4.05 -9.31
C MET A 107 -0.71 -2.53 -9.06
N ARG A 108 0.12 -1.77 -9.77
CA ARG A 108 0.07 -0.29 -9.72
C ARG A 108 -1.31 0.23 -10.12
N ALA A 109 -1.84 -0.25 -11.22
CA ALA A 109 -3.18 0.16 -11.68
C ALA A 109 -4.27 -0.21 -10.64
N GLU A 110 -4.17 -1.40 -10.04
CA GLU A 110 -5.10 -1.84 -8.99
C GLU A 110 -5.03 -0.97 -7.73
N ILE A 111 -3.82 -0.66 -7.25
CA ILE A 111 -3.64 0.20 -6.06
C ILE A 111 -4.16 1.61 -6.33
N LYS A 112 -3.88 2.17 -7.51
CA LYS A 112 -4.40 3.50 -7.89
C LYS A 112 -5.93 3.50 -7.94
N ALA A 113 -6.54 2.51 -8.56
CA ALA A 113 -8.00 2.37 -8.61
C ALA A 113 -8.60 2.19 -7.21
N LEU A 114 -7.92 1.43 -6.33
CA LEU A 114 -8.33 1.26 -4.95
C LEU A 114 -8.26 2.58 -4.17
N HIS A 115 -7.17 3.33 -4.27
CA HIS A 115 -7.02 4.64 -3.64
C HIS A 115 -8.15 5.60 -4.06
N GLN A 116 -8.44 5.69 -5.36
CA GLN A 116 -9.53 6.51 -5.89
C GLN A 116 -10.91 6.10 -5.35
N ARG A 117 -11.12 4.82 -5.13
CA ARG A 117 -12.37 4.27 -4.59
C ARG A 117 -12.53 4.54 -3.10
N LEU A 118 -11.47 4.32 -2.32
CA LEU A 118 -11.50 4.45 -0.86
C LEU A 118 -11.42 5.91 -0.40
N LYS A 119 -10.81 6.80 -1.19
CA LYS A 119 -10.61 8.22 -0.88
C LYS A 119 -9.95 8.46 0.48
N THR A 120 -9.13 7.52 0.92
CA THR A 120 -8.43 7.57 2.20
C THR A 120 -7.00 8.09 1.98
N THR A 121 -6.52 8.95 2.85
CA THR A 121 -5.13 9.42 2.79
C THR A 121 -4.16 8.25 2.78
N THR A 122 -3.23 8.27 1.84
CA THR A 122 -2.25 7.19 1.66
C THR A 122 -0.84 7.77 1.66
N VAL A 123 0.02 7.20 2.50
CA VAL A 123 1.47 7.42 2.44
C VAL A 123 2.07 6.17 1.79
N TYR A 124 2.79 6.37 0.70
CA TYR A 124 3.36 5.30 -0.12
C TYR A 124 4.87 5.48 -0.23
N VAL A 125 5.64 4.54 0.29
CA VAL A 125 7.10 4.51 0.17
C VAL A 125 7.49 3.67 -1.03
N THR A 126 8.34 4.20 -1.89
CA THR A 126 8.88 3.51 -3.06
C THR A 126 10.24 4.07 -3.45
N HIS A 127 11.08 3.24 -4.06
CA HIS A 127 12.29 3.64 -4.76
C HIS A 127 12.11 3.62 -6.30
N ASP A 128 10.91 3.29 -6.78
CA ASP A 128 10.58 3.24 -8.21
C ASP A 128 9.99 4.59 -8.65
N GLN A 129 10.71 5.29 -9.54
CA GLN A 129 10.30 6.59 -10.07
C GLN A 129 8.95 6.53 -10.77
N ILE A 130 8.68 5.44 -11.51
CA ILE A 130 7.43 5.31 -12.27
C ILE A 130 6.25 5.18 -11.29
N GLU A 131 6.43 4.47 -10.17
CA GLU A 131 5.41 4.41 -9.12
C GLU A 131 5.14 5.80 -8.55
N ALA A 132 6.18 6.52 -8.12
CA ALA A 132 6.06 7.86 -7.58
C ALA A 132 5.35 8.81 -8.56
N MET A 133 5.83 8.88 -9.80
CA MET A 133 5.32 9.81 -10.81
C MET A 133 3.90 9.51 -11.28
N THR A 134 3.48 8.24 -11.28
CA THR A 134 2.16 7.83 -11.82
C THR A 134 1.07 7.69 -10.78
N MET A 135 1.44 7.47 -9.51
CA MET A 135 0.47 7.18 -8.46
C MET A 135 0.23 8.34 -7.50
N ALA A 136 1.24 9.14 -7.21
CA ALA A 136 1.17 10.16 -6.18
C ALA A 136 0.46 11.44 -6.64
N ASP A 137 -0.26 12.08 -5.70
CA ASP A 137 -0.71 13.47 -5.83
C ASP A 137 0.41 14.43 -5.45
N ARG A 138 1.23 14.05 -4.45
CA ARG A 138 2.44 14.77 -4.03
C ARG A 138 3.55 13.77 -3.72
N ILE A 139 4.77 14.15 -4.08
CA ILE A 139 5.99 13.38 -3.84
C ILE A 139 6.86 14.13 -2.83
N VAL A 140 7.43 13.39 -1.89
CA VAL A 140 8.50 13.85 -1.01
C VAL A 140 9.77 13.11 -1.42
N VAL A 141 10.73 13.83 -2.02
CA VAL A 141 12.04 13.26 -2.35
C VAL A 141 12.94 13.39 -1.13
N MET A 142 13.51 12.27 -0.71
CA MET A 142 14.39 12.18 0.46
C MET A 142 15.76 11.64 0.06
N HIS A 143 16.80 12.19 0.67
CA HIS A 143 18.19 11.77 0.53
C HIS A 143 18.87 11.81 1.90
N ASP A 144 19.50 10.74 2.32
CA ASP A 144 20.20 10.62 3.61
C ASP A 144 19.37 11.12 4.83
N GLY A 145 18.07 10.84 4.82
CA GLY A 145 17.17 11.25 5.90
C GLY A 145 16.70 12.71 5.83
N ILE A 146 17.13 13.48 4.82
CA ILE A 146 16.76 14.88 4.62
C ILE A 146 15.73 14.96 3.50
N VAL A 147 14.75 15.85 3.66
CA VAL A 147 13.78 16.17 2.60
C VAL A 147 14.42 17.15 1.63
N GLU A 148 14.65 16.70 0.39
CA GLU A 148 15.25 17.51 -0.68
C GLU A 148 14.21 18.41 -1.37
N GLN A 149 13.04 17.86 -1.67
CA GLN A 149 11.95 18.59 -2.29
C GLN A 149 10.61 17.93 -2.06
N ILE A 150 9.56 18.76 -2.01
CA ILE A 150 8.15 18.31 -1.95
C ILE A 150 7.38 19.04 -3.05
N GLY A 151 6.65 18.29 -3.87
CA GLY A 151 5.83 18.88 -4.95
C GLY A 151 4.92 17.84 -5.61
N THR A 152 4.15 18.28 -6.58
CA THR A 152 3.45 17.39 -7.50
C THR A 152 4.46 16.71 -8.43
N PRO A 153 4.10 15.57 -9.06
CA PRO A 153 4.99 14.93 -10.03
C PRO A 153 5.52 15.88 -11.12
N LEU A 154 4.66 16.73 -11.69
CA LEU A 154 5.07 17.69 -12.73
C LEU A 154 5.98 18.80 -12.19
N GLU A 155 5.71 19.35 -11.01
CA GLU A 155 6.58 20.35 -10.39
C GLU A 155 8.00 19.82 -10.15
N LEU A 156 8.14 18.56 -9.69
CA LEU A 156 9.44 17.93 -9.48
C LEU A 156 10.18 17.65 -10.80
N PHE A 157 9.44 17.33 -11.85
CA PHE A 157 9.99 17.07 -13.17
C PHE A 157 10.43 18.36 -13.88
N ASP A 158 9.58 19.38 -13.90
CA ASP A 158 9.82 20.63 -14.63
C ASP A 158 10.75 21.59 -13.87
N HIS A 159 10.71 21.55 -12.54
CA HIS A 159 11.42 22.47 -11.65
C HIS A 159 12.13 21.75 -10.50
N PRO A 160 13.10 20.84 -10.79
CA PRO A 160 13.87 20.17 -9.77
C PRO A 160 14.70 21.16 -8.95
N GLY A 161 14.62 21.09 -7.61
CA GLY A 161 15.29 22.02 -6.72
C GLY A 161 16.82 21.85 -6.66
N ASN A 162 17.32 20.68 -7.03
CA ASN A 162 18.75 20.36 -7.09
C ASN A 162 19.04 19.20 -8.04
N LEU A 163 20.33 18.92 -8.24
CA LEU A 163 20.79 17.88 -9.15
C LEU A 163 20.32 16.47 -8.72
N PHE A 164 20.25 16.19 -7.43
CA PHE A 164 19.79 14.90 -6.93
C PHE A 164 18.33 14.64 -7.32
N VAL A 165 17.45 15.61 -7.10
CA VAL A 165 16.03 15.53 -7.50
C VAL A 165 15.91 15.35 -9.01
N ALA A 166 16.68 16.11 -9.80
CA ALA A 166 16.67 16.03 -11.25
C ALA A 166 17.09 14.65 -11.75
N GLN A 167 18.13 14.06 -11.16
CA GLN A 167 18.60 12.69 -11.50
C GLN A 167 17.63 11.61 -11.01
N PHE A 168 17.02 11.79 -9.85
CA PHE A 168 16.09 10.83 -9.30
C PHE A 168 14.76 10.79 -10.07
N ILE A 169 14.24 11.94 -10.51
CA ILE A 169 12.94 12.04 -11.21
C ILE A 169 13.12 11.91 -12.73
N GLY A 170 14.29 12.29 -13.28
CA GLY A 170 14.56 12.29 -14.70
C GLY A 170 14.86 10.90 -15.28
N SER A 171 14.13 10.51 -16.34
CA SER A 171 14.46 9.32 -17.14
C SER A 171 14.42 9.71 -18.62
N PRO A 172 15.52 9.54 -19.36
CA PRO A 172 16.85 8.99 -18.98
C PRO A 172 17.62 9.90 -18.03
N SER A 173 18.59 9.29 -17.30
CA SER A 173 19.48 10.02 -16.40
C SER A 173 20.16 11.18 -17.13
N MET A 174 20.23 12.36 -16.49
CA MET A 174 20.93 13.50 -17.06
C MET A 174 22.42 13.15 -17.25
N ASN A 175 22.97 13.40 -18.44
CA ASN A 175 24.41 13.41 -18.65
C ASN A 175 24.97 14.68 -18.00
N VAL A 176 25.72 14.51 -16.92
CA VAL A 176 26.46 15.57 -16.24
C VAL A 176 27.92 15.45 -16.55
#